data_556a1c08f8fd5e3ae35d43c277378d1c
#
_entry.id   556a1c08f8fd5e3ae35d43c277378d1c
#
_cell.length_a   1.000
_cell.length_b   1.000
_cell.length_c   1.000
_cell.angle_alpha   90.00
_cell.angle_beta   90.00
_cell.angle_gamma   90.00
#
_symmetry.space_group_name_H-M   'P 1'
#
loop_
_entity.id
_entity.type
_entity.pdbx_description
1 polymer ?
#
loop_
_entity_poly.entity_id
_entity_poly.type
_entity_poly.pdbx_seq_one_letter_code
_entity_poly.pdbx_strand_id
1 'polypeptide(L)'
;MESFHATTIVCVRREGRVVIGSDGQVTLGNTVMKANARKVRRLGKGNVIGGFAGATADAFTLFELFEQKLDKHGGNLTRAAVEMAKEWRTDRRLGRLEAMLAVADQDASLLISGNGDVLEPEHGLIAIGSGGPFAQSAALALLENTKLDARTIVEKALKIAGDICIYTNHNVSIEEL
;
A
#
# COMPACT_ATOMS: atom_id res chain seq x y z
N MET A 1 -5.38 -12.28 21.86
CA MET A 1 -4.56 -11.05 21.81
C MET A 1 -5.23 -10.15 20.80
N GLU A 2 -5.66 -8.94 21.18
CA GLU A 2 -6.27 -8.01 20.24
C GLU A 2 -5.23 -7.59 19.21
N SER A 3 -5.55 -7.76 17.92
CA SER A 3 -4.67 -7.37 16.82
C SER A 3 -4.92 -5.92 16.43
N PHE A 4 -3.86 -5.22 16.06
CA PHE A 4 -3.98 -3.90 15.44
C PHE A 4 -4.60 -4.07 14.05
N HIS A 5 -5.77 -3.50 13.87
CA HIS A 5 -6.43 -3.40 12.58
C HIS A 5 -6.52 -1.92 12.22
N ALA A 6 -6.19 -1.59 11.06
CA ALA A 6 -6.63 -0.40 10.35
C ALA A 6 -5.64 -0.08 9.26
N THR A 7 -6.05 -0.20 8.07
CA THR A 7 -5.34 0.40 6.95
C THR A 7 -6.18 0.28 5.70
N THR A 8 -6.28 1.34 4.96
CA THR A 8 -6.64 1.28 3.56
C THR A 8 -5.52 1.93 2.77
N ILE A 9 -4.92 1.15 1.88
CA ILE A 9 -3.97 1.64 0.88
C ILE A 9 -4.61 1.43 -0.48
N VAL A 10 -4.56 2.43 -1.33
CA VAL A 10 -4.96 2.32 -2.74
C VAL A 10 -3.91 2.96 -3.63
N CYS A 11 -3.51 2.24 -4.68
CA CYS A 11 -2.57 2.69 -5.69
C CYS A 11 -3.22 2.61 -7.06
N VAL A 12 -3.20 3.69 -7.82
CA VAL A 12 -3.78 3.80 -9.15
C VAL A 12 -2.75 4.31 -10.13
N ARG A 13 -2.61 3.60 -11.24
CA ARG A 13 -1.80 4.02 -12.39
C ARG A 13 -2.73 4.37 -13.56
N ARG A 14 -2.59 5.59 -14.08
CA ARG A 14 -3.34 6.05 -15.24
C ARG A 14 -2.57 7.13 -16.00
N GLU A 15 -2.51 7.00 -17.33
CA GLU A 15 -1.92 8.00 -18.23
C GLU A 15 -0.49 8.42 -17.83
N GLY A 16 0.36 7.43 -17.52
CA GLY A 16 1.74 7.66 -17.16
C GLY A 16 1.99 8.20 -15.75
N ARG A 17 0.94 8.40 -14.95
CA ARG A 17 1.05 8.77 -13.54
C ARG A 17 0.69 7.62 -12.64
N VAL A 18 1.38 7.51 -11.52
CA VAL A 18 1.05 6.57 -10.46
C VAL A 18 0.90 7.31 -9.13
N VAL A 19 -0.21 7.03 -8.46
CA VAL A 19 -0.58 7.68 -7.19
C VAL A 19 -0.91 6.61 -6.17
N ILE A 20 -0.34 6.71 -4.98
CA ILE A 20 -0.66 5.86 -3.84
C ILE A 20 -1.20 6.72 -2.71
N GLY A 21 -2.28 6.28 -2.09
CA GLY A 21 -2.88 6.96 -0.96
C GLY A 21 -3.23 6.01 0.17
N SER A 22 -3.33 6.55 1.36
CA SER A 22 -3.80 5.83 2.56
C SER A 22 -4.71 6.68 3.41
N ASP A 23 -5.54 6.01 4.23
CA ASP A 23 -6.13 6.63 5.42
C ASP A 23 -5.11 6.78 6.54
N GLY A 24 -5.51 7.39 7.66
CA GLY A 24 -4.63 7.63 8.81
C GLY A 24 -5.00 6.87 10.09
N GLN A 25 -6.02 6.00 10.05
CA GLN A 25 -6.51 5.37 11.27
C GLN A 25 -5.64 4.19 11.72
N VAL A 26 -5.35 4.14 13.02
CA VAL A 26 -4.78 2.99 13.72
C VAL A 26 -5.75 2.61 14.83
N THR A 27 -6.22 1.36 14.83
CA THR A 27 -7.25 0.85 15.73
C THR A 27 -6.73 -0.36 16.50
N LEU A 28 -7.00 -0.43 17.79
CA LEU A 28 -6.79 -1.60 18.62
C LEU A 28 -8.15 -2.06 19.15
N GLY A 29 -8.58 -3.25 18.72
CA GLY A 29 -9.94 -3.71 19.00
C GLY A 29 -10.98 -2.69 18.51
N ASN A 30 -11.73 -2.10 19.43
CA ASN A 30 -12.77 -1.11 19.15
C ASN A 30 -12.34 0.35 19.42
N THR A 31 -11.04 0.58 19.66
CA THR A 31 -10.54 1.90 20.05
C THR A 31 -9.61 2.47 18.97
N VAL A 32 -9.88 3.69 18.53
CA VAL A 32 -8.98 4.44 17.66
C VAL A 32 -7.80 4.96 18.47
N MET A 33 -6.61 4.44 18.20
CA MET A 33 -5.37 4.80 18.90
C MET A 33 -4.68 6.01 18.26
N LYS A 34 -4.82 6.16 16.93
CA LYS A 34 -4.26 7.27 16.17
C LYS A 34 -5.11 7.52 14.93
N ALA A 35 -5.30 8.77 14.57
CA ALA A 35 -6.15 9.15 13.44
C ALA A 35 -5.37 9.71 12.23
N ASN A 36 -4.07 10.00 12.38
CA ASN A 36 -3.24 10.68 11.40
C ASN A 36 -1.91 9.98 11.12
N ALA A 37 -1.91 8.65 11.13
CA ALA A 37 -0.72 7.87 10.78
C ALA A 37 -0.40 8.01 9.28
N ARG A 38 0.89 8.15 8.95
CA ARG A 38 1.37 8.08 7.55
C ARG A 38 1.75 6.65 7.21
N LYS A 39 1.01 6.05 6.30
CA LYS A 39 1.19 4.64 5.87
C LYS A 39 1.74 4.54 4.44
N VAL A 40 1.94 5.67 3.79
CA VAL A 40 2.56 5.78 2.47
C VAL A 40 3.78 6.69 2.54
N ARG A 41 4.80 6.38 1.75
CA ARG A 41 6.05 7.14 1.68
C ARG A 41 6.77 7.00 0.35
N ARG A 42 7.72 7.90 0.12
CA ARG A 42 8.71 7.76 -0.94
C ARG A 42 9.87 6.90 -0.48
N LEU A 43 10.37 6.05 -1.36
CA LEU A 43 11.48 5.13 -1.18
C LEU A 43 12.51 5.34 -2.30
N GLY A 44 13.70 4.73 -2.15
CA GLY A 44 14.69 4.66 -3.22
C GLY A 44 15.04 6.01 -3.85
N LYS A 45 15.52 6.97 -3.09
CA LYS A 45 15.86 8.34 -3.53
C LYS A 45 14.66 9.11 -4.13
N GLY A 46 13.44 8.70 -3.79
CA GLY A 46 12.21 9.36 -4.22
C GLY A 46 11.61 8.85 -5.54
N ASN A 47 12.20 7.85 -6.16
CA ASN A 47 11.74 7.28 -7.44
C ASN A 47 10.74 6.14 -7.28
N VAL A 48 10.48 5.72 -6.07
CA VAL A 48 9.51 4.69 -5.70
C VAL A 48 8.56 5.24 -4.65
N ILE A 49 7.29 4.88 -4.76
CA ILE A 49 6.29 5.13 -3.72
C ILE A 49 5.83 3.80 -3.14
N GLY A 50 5.60 3.75 -1.85
CA GLY A 50 5.18 2.53 -1.16
C GLY A 50 4.13 2.77 -0.10
N GLY A 51 3.28 1.77 0.11
CA GLY A 51 2.26 1.75 1.14
C GLY A 51 2.19 0.39 1.81
N PHE A 52 1.93 0.39 3.10
CA PHE A 52 1.96 -0.78 3.95
C PHE A 52 0.62 -1.01 4.66
N ALA A 53 0.13 -2.24 4.61
CA ALA A 53 -1.02 -2.70 5.37
C ALA A 53 -0.60 -3.82 6.33
N GLY A 54 -0.77 -3.59 7.64
CA GLY A 54 -0.37 -4.50 8.72
C GLY A 54 -0.09 -3.75 10.02
N ALA A 55 0.58 -4.40 10.98
CA ALA A 55 0.95 -3.77 12.24
C ALA A 55 2.00 -2.67 12.04
N THR A 56 1.82 -1.53 12.70
CA THR A 56 2.65 -0.33 12.49
C THR A 56 4.14 -0.55 12.80
N ALA A 57 4.45 -1.39 13.79
CA ALA A 57 5.84 -1.72 14.13
C ALA A 57 6.58 -2.45 13.01
N ASP A 58 5.85 -3.23 12.22
CA ASP A 58 6.38 -4.04 11.13
C ASP A 58 6.62 -3.21 9.87
N ALA A 59 5.87 -2.10 9.71
CA ALA A 59 5.95 -1.21 8.56
C ALA A 59 7.36 -0.64 8.36
N PHE A 60 7.98 -0.16 9.44
CA PHE A 60 9.32 0.43 9.37
C PHE A 60 10.36 -0.59 8.94
N THR A 61 10.34 -1.77 9.54
CA THR A 61 11.26 -2.86 9.21
C THR A 61 11.13 -3.29 7.75
N LEU A 62 9.91 -3.43 7.25
CA LEU A 62 9.67 -3.84 5.87
C LEU A 62 10.05 -2.76 4.85
N PHE A 63 9.79 -1.50 5.15
CA PHE A 63 10.24 -0.40 4.29
C PHE A 63 11.77 -0.29 4.24
N GLU A 64 12.44 -0.38 5.38
CA GLU A 64 13.92 -0.37 5.44
C GLU A 64 14.52 -1.55 4.65
N LEU A 65 13.97 -2.74 4.84
CA LEU A 65 14.40 -3.92 4.10
C LEU A 65 14.19 -3.74 2.59
N PHE A 66 13.06 -3.19 2.18
CA PHE A 66 12.79 -2.94 0.77
C PHE A 66 13.75 -1.90 0.17
N GLU A 67 14.05 -0.81 0.89
CA GLU A 67 15.03 0.19 0.46
C GLU A 67 16.43 -0.42 0.30
N GLN A 68 16.86 -1.30 1.21
CA GLN A 68 18.12 -2.04 1.07
C GLN A 68 18.15 -2.91 -0.21
N LYS A 69 17.00 -3.53 -0.56
CA LYS A 69 16.89 -4.30 -1.80
C LYS A 69 16.94 -3.40 -3.03
N LEU A 70 16.28 -2.24 -2.99
CA LEU A 70 16.35 -1.25 -4.08
C LEU A 70 17.79 -0.79 -4.31
N ASP A 71 18.50 -0.42 -3.26
CA ASP A 71 19.90 0.02 -3.34
C ASP A 71 20.80 -1.09 -3.91
N LYS A 72 20.66 -2.30 -3.41
CA LYS A 72 21.44 -3.47 -3.84
C LYS A 72 21.23 -3.79 -5.32
N HIS A 73 20.04 -3.55 -5.85
CA HIS A 73 19.66 -3.87 -7.22
C HIS A 73 19.55 -2.64 -8.14
N GLY A 74 20.23 -1.55 -7.78
CA GLY A 74 20.33 -0.35 -8.63
C GLY A 74 18.99 0.34 -8.89
N GLY A 75 18.03 0.24 -7.96
CA GLY A 75 16.71 0.84 -8.11
C GLY A 75 15.70 -0.01 -8.93
N ASN A 76 16.08 -1.22 -9.33
CA ASN A 76 15.16 -2.10 -10.07
C ASN A 76 14.04 -2.62 -9.15
N LEU A 77 12.83 -2.09 -9.34
CA LEU A 77 11.67 -2.36 -8.48
C LEU A 77 11.30 -3.85 -8.45
N THR A 78 11.17 -4.47 -9.63
CA THR A 78 10.76 -5.87 -9.74
C THR A 78 11.78 -6.80 -9.09
N ARG A 79 13.08 -6.55 -9.32
CA ARG A 79 14.13 -7.34 -8.70
C ARG A 79 14.14 -7.19 -7.19
N ALA A 80 14.01 -5.95 -6.69
CA ALA A 80 13.92 -5.68 -5.26
C ALA A 80 12.71 -6.38 -4.62
N ALA A 81 11.55 -6.33 -5.27
CA ALA A 81 10.33 -6.99 -4.81
C ALA A 81 10.48 -8.51 -4.71
N VAL A 82 11.05 -9.15 -5.73
CA VAL A 82 11.29 -10.60 -5.74
C VAL A 82 12.27 -11.02 -4.63
N GLU A 83 13.37 -10.30 -4.48
CA GLU A 83 14.36 -10.60 -3.43
C GLU A 83 13.80 -10.36 -2.02
N MET A 84 12.97 -9.32 -1.85
CA MET A 84 12.25 -9.10 -0.61
C MET A 84 11.27 -10.21 -0.28
N ALA A 85 10.47 -10.64 -1.24
CA ALA A 85 9.49 -11.72 -1.06
C ALA A 85 10.17 -13.04 -0.65
N LYS A 86 11.32 -13.36 -1.26
CA LYS A 86 12.13 -14.53 -0.88
C LYS A 86 12.60 -14.44 0.56
N GLU A 87 13.16 -13.32 0.98
CA GLU A 87 13.64 -13.11 2.34
C GLU A 87 12.49 -13.12 3.34
N TRP A 88 11.39 -12.44 3.04
CA TRP A 88 10.19 -12.41 3.88
C TRP A 88 9.66 -13.82 4.17
N ARG A 89 9.55 -14.63 3.15
CA ARG A 89 9.07 -16.02 3.27
C ARG A 89 10.01 -16.92 4.07
N THR A 90 11.33 -16.71 4.00
CA THR A 90 12.35 -17.58 4.59
C THR A 90 12.82 -17.14 5.97
N ASP A 91 12.77 -15.86 6.30
CA ASP A 91 13.13 -15.36 7.63
C ASP A 91 12.00 -15.65 8.63
N ARG A 92 12.32 -16.43 9.67
CA ARG A 92 11.35 -16.83 10.70
C ARG A 92 10.75 -15.65 11.49
N ARG A 93 11.45 -14.52 11.55
CA ARG A 93 10.97 -13.30 12.23
C ARG A 93 9.99 -12.56 11.34
N LEU A 94 10.34 -12.39 10.06
CA LEU A 94 9.50 -11.73 9.07
C LEU A 94 8.28 -12.57 8.67
N GLY A 95 8.43 -13.89 8.59
CA GLY A 95 7.36 -14.81 8.19
C GLY A 95 6.16 -14.88 9.14
N ARG A 96 6.26 -14.24 10.31
CA ARG A 96 5.14 -14.06 11.26
C ARG A 96 4.34 -12.79 11.02
N LEU A 97 4.79 -11.92 10.11
CA LEU A 97 4.15 -10.64 9.83
C LEU A 97 2.99 -10.86 8.87
N GLU A 98 1.78 -10.69 9.36
CA GLU A 98 0.57 -10.62 8.54
C GLU A 98 0.49 -9.22 7.92
N ALA A 99 1.16 -9.03 6.79
CA ALA A 99 1.30 -7.74 6.16
C ALA A 99 1.32 -7.84 4.65
N MET A 100 1.02 -6.73 4.01
CA MET A 100 1.16 -6.53 2.57
C MET A 100 1.84 -5.20 2.28
N LEU A 101 2.67 -5.17 1.26
CA LEU A 101 3.37 -3.99 0.79
C LEU A 101 3.00 -3.71 -0.66
N ALA A 102 2.47 -2.54 -0.93
CA ALA A 102 2.27 -2.02 -2.28
C ALA A 102 3.42 -1.08 -2.63
N VAL A 103 4.07 -1.30 -3.76
CA VAL A 103 5.18 -0.45 -4.25
C VAL A 103 4.98 -0.13 -5.72
N ALA A 104 5.35 1.07 -6.12
CA ALA A 104 5.26 1.50 -7.51
C ALA A 104 6.39 2.46 -7.87
N ASP A 105 6.86 2.37 -9.11
CA ASP A 105 7.70 3.34 -9.79
C ASP A 105 7.04 3.82 -11.09
N GLN A 106 7.79 4.50 -11.95
CA GLN A 106 7.26 4.98 -13.24
C GLN A 106 6.76 3.84 -14.15
N ASP A 107 7.36 2.65 -14.06
CA ASP A 107 7.14 1.57 -15.00
C ASP A 107 6.21 0.46 -14.48
N ALA A 108 6.23 0.18 -13.17
CA ALA A 108 5.52 -0.95 -12.58
C ALA A 108 4.84 -0.61 -11.24
N SER A 109 3.79 -1.36 -10.92
CA SER A 109 3.13 -1.39 -9.62
C SER A 109 3.06 -2.83 -9.15
N LEU A 110 3.52 -3.12 -7.94
CA LEU A 110 3.64 -4.48 -7.41
C LEU A 110 3.04 -4.59 -6.02
N LEU A 111 2.37 -5.70 -5.77
CA LEU A 111 1.93 -6.13 -4.45
C LEU A 111 2.84 -7.25 -3.96
N ILE A 112 3.38 -7.10 -2.76
CA ILE A 112 4.25 -8.08 -2.09
C ILE A 112 3.54 -8.56 -0.83
N SER A 113 3.39 -9.87 -0.67
CA SER A 113 2.79 -10.49 0.51
C SER A 113 3.82 -11.21 1.38
N GLY A 114 3.48 -11.39 2.66
CA GLY A 114 4.29 -12.17 3.60
C GLY A 114 4.42 -13.65 3.24
N ASN A 115 3.57 -14.16 2.36
CA ASN A 115 3.66 -15.53 1.84
C ASN A 115 4.70 -15.69 0.72
N GLY A 116 5.32 -14.60 0.29
CA GLY A 116 6.31 -14.59 -0.77
C GLY A 116 5.75 -14.35 -2.17
N ASP A 117 4.49 -13.92 -2.26
CA ASP A 117 3.88 -13.56 -3.55
C ASP A 117 4.32 -12.16 -3.99
N VAL A 118 4.60 -12.04 -5.29
CA VAL A 118 4.78 -10.75 -5.97
C VAL A 118 3.81 -10.72 -7.12
N LEU A 119 2.83 -9.81 -7.04
CA LEU A 119 1.76 -9.69 -8.02
C LEU A 119 1.82 -8.33 -8.73
N GLU A 120 1.77 -8.34 -10.04
CA GLU A 120 1.48 -7.17 -10.83
C GLU A 120 -0.04 -7.11 -11.05
N PRO A 121 -0.73 -6.04 -10.63
CA PRO A 121 -2.18 -5.98 -10.69
C PRO A 121 -2.68 -5.74 -12.10
N GLU A 122 -3.85 -6.27 -12.42
CA GLU A 122 -4.61 -5.84 -13.57
C GLU A 122 -5.07 -4.38 -13.40
N HIS A 123 -5.28 -3.67 -14.50
CA HIS A 123 -5.78 -2.28 -14.55
C HIS A 123 -4.91 -1.24 -13.82
N GLY A 124 -3.69 -1.57 -13.39
CA GLY A 124 -2.84 -0.65 -12.64
C GLY A 124 -3.41 -0.24 -11.28
N LEU A 125 -4.24 -1.10 -10.66
CA LEU A 125 -4.93 -0.86 -9.41
C LEU A 125 -4.51 -1.85 -8.34
N ILE A 126 -4.00 -1.34 -7.20
CA ILE A 126 -3.78 -2.11 -5.97
C ILE A 126 -4.62 -1.50 -4.86
N ALA A 127 -5.33 -2.34 -4.11
CA ALA A 127 -5.99 -1.91 -2.89
C ALA A 127 -5.83 -2.98 -1.81
N ILE A 128 -5.32 -2.59 -0.65
CA ILE A 128 -4.98 -3.50 0.45
C ILE A 128 -5.45 -2.94 1.79
N GLY A 129 -5.51 -3.83 2.79
CA GLY A 129 -5.94 -3.51 4.14
C GLY A 129 -7.44 -3.69 4.35
N SER A 130 -7.92 -3.29 5.54
CA SER A 130 -9.31 -3.51 5.98
C SER A 130 -10.34 -2.84 5.07
N GLY A 131 -10.07 -1.63 4.59
CA GLY A 131 -10.92 -0.93 3.63
C GLY A 131 -10.56 -1.21 2.16
N GLY A 132 -9.60 -2.07 1.90
CA GLY A 132 -9.10 -2.41 0.56
C GLY A 132 -10.21 -2.80 -0.42
N PRO A 133 -11.09 -3.74 -0.11
CA PRO A 133 -12.17 -4.16 -1.02
C PRO A 133 -13.11 -3.02 -1.40
N PHE A 134 -13.42 -2.11 -0.49
CA PHE A 134 -14.26 -0.94 -0.78
C PHE A 134 -13.55 0.07 -1.68
N ALA A 135 -12.28 0.36 -1.38
CA ALA A 135 -11.46 1.24 -2.20
C ALA A 135 -11.22 0.65 -3.58
N GLN A 136 -10.99 -0.67 -3.70
CA GLN A 136 -10.82 -1.37 -4.97
C GLN A 136 -12.07 -1.26 -5.84
N SER A 137 -13.23 -1.56 -5.29
CA SER A 137 -14.50 -1.50 -6.02
C SER A 137 -14.79 -0.08 -6.52
N ALA A 138 -14.58 0.92 -5.67
CA ALA A 138 -14.75 2.32 -6.04
C ALA A 138 -13.75 2.77 -7.12
N ALA A 139 -12.46 2.48 -6.94
CA ALA A 139 -11.42 2.84 -7.91
C ALA A 139 -11.64 2.17 -9.26
N LEU A 140 -11.99 0.88 -9.28
CA LEU A 140 -12.25 0.15 -10.52
C LEU A 140 -13.45 0.75 -11.28
N ALA A 141 -14.55 1.03 -10.59
CA ALA A 141 -15.71 1.68 -11.20
C ALA A 141 -15.37 3.05 -11.81
N LEU A 142 -14.55 3.84 -11.13
CA LEU A 142 -14.10 5.14 -11.62
C LEU A 142 -13.12 5.02 -12.80
N LEU A 143 -12.22 4.06 -12.78
CA LEU A 143 -11.30 3.77 -13.89
C LEU A 143 -12.05 3.37 -15.16
N GLU A 144 -13.06 2.51 -15.04
CA GLU A 144 -13.81 1.99 -16.18
C GLU A 144 -14.82 2.98 -16.76
N ASN A 145 -15.40 3.85 -15.94
CA ASN A 145 -16.55 4.66 -16.31
C ASN A 145 -16.29 6.17 -16.35
N THR A 146 -15.08 6.63 -16.02
CA THR A 146 -14.75 8.06 -16.00
C THR A 146 -13.40 8.34 -16.65
N LYS A 147 -13.13 9.62 -16.90
CA LYS A 147 -11.82 10.14 -17.34
C LYS A 147 -11.07 10.84 -16.20
N LEU A 148 -11.45 10.61 -14.94
CA LEU A 148 -10.79 11.20 -13.79
C LEU A 148 -9.30 10.80 -13.77
N ASP A 149 -8.44 11.70 -13.30
CA ASP A 149 -7.01 11.39 -13.13
C ASP A 149 -6.76 10.44 -11.96
N ALA A 150 -5.58 9.85 -11.91
CA ALA A 150 -5.21 8.86 -10.90
C ALA A 150 -5.37 9.41 -9.47
N ARG A 151 -4.97 10.66 -9.22
CA ARG A 151 -5.08 11.30 -7.91
C ARG A 151 -6.53 11.43 -7.46
N THR A 152 -7.39 11.95 -8.31
CA THR A 152 -8.82 12.10 -8.00
C THR A 152 -9.49 10.76 -7.74
N ILE A 153 -9.12 9.69 -8.48
CA ILE A 153 -9.61 8.34 -8.24
C ILE A 153 -9.18 7.83 -6.86
N VAL A 154 -7.91 7.99 -6.50
CA VAL A 154 -7.39 7.60 -5.18
C VAL A 154 -8.12 8.31 -4.05
N GLU A 155 -8.30 9.64 -4.16
CA GLU A 155 -9.00 10.45 -3.15
C GLU A 155 -10.46 10.01 -2.98
N LYS A 156 -11.18 9.79 -4.07
CA LYS A 156 -12.58 9.32 -4.04
C LYS A 156 -12.70 7.90 -3.50
N ALA A 157 -11.81 6.99 -3.89
CA ALA A 157 -11.81 5.62 -3.41
C ALA A 157 -11.55 5.54 -1.89
N LEU A 158 -10.59 6.32 -1.40
CA LEU A 158 -10.31 6.41 0.05
C LEU A 158 -11.48 7.03 0.82
N LYS A 159 -12.13 8.05 0.25
CA LYS A 159 -13.33 8.63 0.87
C LYS A 159 -14.44 7.59 1.01
N ILE A 160 -14.75 6.85 -0.05
CA ILE A 160 -15.77 5.80 -0.03
C ILE A 160 -15.40 4.69 0.97
N ALA A 161 -14.15 4.26 1.00
CA ALA A 161 -13.69 3.29 1.99
C ALA A 161 -13.87 3.81 3.43
N GLY A 162 -13.57 5.09 3.67
CA GLY A 162 -13.78 5.74 4.97
C GLY A 162 -15.26 5.88 5.38
N ASP A 163 -16.14 6.03 4.42
CA ASP A 163 -17.60 6.09 4.66
C ASP A 163 -18.20 4.72 5.04
N ILE A 164 -17.55 3.61 4.66
CA ILE A 164 -18.09 2.25 4.79
C ILE A 164 -17.35 1.45 5.86
N CYS A 165 -16.01 1.50 5.86
CA CYS A 165 -15.16 0.68 6.71
C CYS A 165 -14.89 1.38 8.05
N ILE A 166 -15.31 0.74 9.15
CA ILE A 166 -15.10 1.29 10.50
C ILE A 166 -13.62 1.42 10.90
N TYR A 167 -12.73 0.73 10.20
CA TYR A 167 -11.27 0.77 10.41
C TYR A 167 -10.55 1.77 9.52
N THR A 168 -11.28 2.61 8.79
CA THR A 168 -10.74 3.58 7.83
C THR A 168 -11.32 4.96 8.12
N ASN A 169 -10.46 6.00 8.13
CA ASN A 169 -10.91 7.37 8.31
C ASN A 169 -10.63 8.24 7.07
N HIS A 170 -10.98 9.53 7.16
CA HIS A 170 -10.83 10.50 6.07
C HIS A 170 -9.54 11.34 6.14
N ASN A 171 -8.62 11.02 7.06
CA ASN A 171 -7.31 11.66 7.12
C ASN A 171 -6.38 10.99 6.10
N VAL A 172 -6.28 11.56 4.93
CA VAL A 172 -5.61 10.96 3.78
C VAL A 172 -4.18 11.46 3.64
N SER A 173 -3.25 10.55 3.36
CA SER A 173 -1.89 10.83 2.91
C SER A 173 -1.69 10.29 1.49
N ILE A 174 -1.06 11.08 0.62
CA ILE A 174 -0.88 10.74 -0.80
C ILE A 174 0.57 10.98 -1.21
N GLU A 175 1.12 10.05 -2.01
CA GLU A 175 2.37 10.18 -2.75
C GLU A 175 2.11 9.91 -4.24
N GLU A 176 2.86 10.59 -5.10
CA GLU A 176 2.62 10.60 -6.55
C GLU A 176 3.95 10.67 -7.33
N LEU A 177 4.06 9.93 -8.43
CA LEU A 177 5.16 9.95 -9.40
C LEU A 177 4.66 10.28 -10.80
#